data_3615a62e9f649381775f2c91441a421f
#
_entry.id   3615a62e9f649381775f2c91441a421f
#
_cell.length_a   1.000
_cell.length_b   1.000
_cell.length_c   1.000
_cell.angle_alpha   90.00
_cell.angle_beta   90.00
_cell.angle_gamma   90.00
#
_symmetry.space_group_name_H-M   'P 1'
#
loop_
_entity.id
_entity.type
_entity.pdbx_description
1 polymer ?
#
loop_
_entity_poly.entity_id
_entity_poly.type
_entity_poly.pdbx_seq_one_letter_code
_entity_poly.pdbx_strand_id
1 'polypeptide(L)'
;LPVSSQPENPPEPPEPLGDAPSRQADDVVIIGAGPAGLTAAYELGRLGKICTVLEADDEVGGISRTTERDGWRFDIGGHRFFTKVKVVEDFWHEILPGEEFMLRPRLSRIYYRGKYYDYPLKPFNALRNLGLVESLRCAGSYAWARAHPPKDQGTFEGWVAARFGWRLYRHFFKTYTEKVWGYPGSQLQADWAAQRIKNLNLFTAVKSALFPKKGQREITTLIDQFEYPRLGPGMMWERCRDRVEAAGSKVHMRAMVNRVRHEGGRAVAVSSVTDGAVTEHQASAVISSMPLSALVRALDPPAPPEILAAADDLNYRDHMTVALVVPEMASFPDNWVYVHDPTVRMGRIQNFGRWSPYMVKDGRTCLGLEYFVFEGDDLWSMADDDLVEMGKREIGALGLVDPATVEAGYVVRMPKAYPYYDADYKRNVETLRAWLDANVANVYPVGRNGMHRYNNQDHSMYTAMLTVENLMGASHDVWSVNVEEEYHEEMKATGPGAPQGPAGAGSGRDAPVLPKRAKAGAA
;
A
#
# COMPACT_ATOMS: atom_id res chain seq x y z
N LEU A 1 27.56 46.26 -33.17
CA LEU A 1 26.74 46.89 -32.11
C LEU A 1 26.32 45.79 -31.16
N PRO A 2 26.65 45.83 -29.85
CA PRO A 2 26.25 44.82 -28.89
C PRO A 2 24.83 45.11 -28.41
N VAL A 3 24.02 44.04 -28.37
CA VAL A 3 22.68 44.04 -27.78
C VAL A 3 22.86 43.92 -26.27
N SER A 4 22.42 44.93 -25.54
CA SER A 4 22.42 44.94 -24.06
C SER A 4 21.20 44.10 -23.59
N SER A 5 21.48 42.99 -22.94
CA SER A 5 20.49 42.24 -22.15
C SER A 5 20.27 42.94 -20.81
N GLN A 6 19.09 43.46 -20.58
CA GLN A 6 18.65 43.85 -19.24
C GLN A 6 18.30 42.61 -18.43
N PRO A 7 18.60 42.57 -17.12
CA PRO A 7 18.18 41.48 -16.29
C PRO A 7 16.65 41.55 -16.07
N GLU A 8 15.96 40.43 -16.30
CA GLU A 8 14.56 40.28 -15.99
C GLU A 8 14.36 40.36 -14.45
N ASN A 9 13.41 41.20 -14.06
CA ASN A 9 13.01 41.30 -12.67
C ASN A 9 12.42 39.94 -12.19
N PRO A 10 12.69 39.52 -10.96
CA PRO A 10 12.02 38.36 -10.38
C PRO A 10 10.50 38.59 -10.35
N PRO A 11 9.69 37.52 -10.52
CA PRO A 11 8.23 37.66 -10.48
C PRO A 11 7.76 38.21 -9.12
N GLU A 12 6.85 39.19 -9.18
CA GLU A 12 6.21 39.76 -7.99
C GLU A 12 5.54 38.65 -7.18
N PRO A 13 5.63 38.74 -5.84
CA PRO A 13 4.90 37.82 -4.97
C PRO A 13 3.37 37.98 -5.24
N PRO A 14 2.61 36.86 -5.20
CA PRO A 14 1.16 36.92 -5.41
C PRO A 14 0.50 37.89 -4.40
N GLU A 15 -0.41 38.70 -4.89
CA GLU A 15 -1.19 39.64 -4.06
C GLU A 15 -1.84 38.90 -2.87
N PRO A 16 -1.89 39.53 -1.68
CA PRO A 16 -2.58 38.94 -0.55
C PRO A 16 -4.06 38.77 -0.92
N LEU A 17 -4.53 37.53 -0.86
CA LEU A 17 -5.95 37.18 -0.99
C LEU A 17 -6.74 38.08 -0.06
N GLY A 18 -7.67 38.87 -0.62
CA GLY A 18 -8.54 39.77 0.10
C GLY A 18 -9.23 39.07 1.27
N ASP A 19 -9.62 39.83 2.29
CA ASP A 19 -10.24 39.36 3.53
C ASP A 19 -11.22 38.22 3.29
N ALA A 20 -10.77 36.99 3.60
CA ALA A 20 -11.58 35.80 3.46
C ALA A 20 -12.78 35.93 4.41
N PRO A 21 -14.01 35.62 3.96
CA PRO A 21 -15.16 35.58 4.83
C PRO A 21 -14.84 34.74 6.07
N SER A 22 -15.28 35.20 7.26
CA SER A 22 -15.02 34.53 8.54
C SER A 22 -15.32 33.03 8.39
N ARG A 23 -14.25 32.20 8.35
CA ARG A 23 -14.37 30.76 8.21
C ARG A 23 -15.10 30.22 9.42
N GLN A 24 -16.30 29.72 9.21
CA GLN A 24 -17.07 29.06 10.24
C GLN A 24 -16.33 27.73 10.57
N ALA A 25 -15.95 27.57 11.84
CA ALA A 25 -15.41 26.30 12.32
C ALA A 25 -16.53 25.26 12.23
N ASP A 26 -16.50 24.41 11.23
CA ASP A 26 -17.26 23.18 11.30
C ASP A 26 -16.43 22.25 12.19
N ASP A 27 -17.05 21.72 13.25
CA ASP A 27 -16.41 20.79 14.19
C ASP A 27 -16.18 19.42 13.53
N VAL A 28 -15.45 19.42 12.39
CA VAL A 28 -15.06 18.18 11.70
C VAL A 28 -13.77 17.67 12.31
N VAL A 29 -13.82 16.48 12.87
CA VAL A 29 -12.65 15.78 13.40
C VAL A 29 -12.23 14.69 12.44
N ILE A 30 -10.95 14.65 12.07
CA ILE A 30 -10.35 13.64 11.20
C ILE A 30 -9.39 12.79 12.02
N ILE A 31 -9.56 11.47 11.99
CA ILE A 31 -8.72 10.53 12.72
C ILE A 31 -7.73 9.87 11.76
N GLY A 32 -6.44 10.19 11.94
CA GLY A 32 -5.31 9.76 11.15
C GLY A 32 -4.85 10.79 10.12
N ALA A 33 -3.53 11.06 10.06
CA ALA A 33 -2.87 11.93 9.10
C ALA A 33 -2.15 11.15 7.99
N GLY A 34 -2.70 10.00 7.60
CA GLY A 34 -2.29 9.26 6.41
C GLY A 34 -2.92 9.86 5.13
N PRO A 35 -2.71 9.20 3.96
CA PRO A 35 -3.24 9.68 2.68
C PRO A 35 -4.72 10.05 2.69
N ALA A 36 -5.58 9.23 3.30
CA ALA A 36 -7.01 9.52 3.36
C ALA A 36 -7.33 10.73 4.23
N GLY A 37 -6.78 10.79 5.46
CA GLY A 37 -7.10 11.86 6.40
C GLY A 37 -6.59 13.23 5.94
N LEU A 38 -5.34 13.31 5.47
CA LEU A 38 -4.80 14.57 4.95
C LEU A 38 -5.49 15.02 3.66
N THR A 39 -5.90 14.10 2.78
CA THR A 39 -6.71 14.43 1.61
C THR A 39 -8.05 15.02 2.04
N ALA A 40 -8.75 14.41 3.02
CA ALA A 40 -10.00 14.95 3.53
C ALA A 40 -9.82 16.36 4.11
N ALA A 41 -8.77 16.58 4.93
CA ALA A 41 -8.46 17.87 5.52
C ALA A 41 -8.18 18.95 4.46
N TYR A 42 -7.42 18.58 3.42
CA TYR A 42 -7.10 19.48 2.33
C TYR A 42 -8.34 19.87 1.51
N GLU A 43 -9.17 18.88 1.15
CA GLU A 43 -10.42 19.14 0.40
C GLU A 43 -11.41 20.00 1.21
N LEU A 44 -11.52 19.79 2.54
CA LEU A 44 -12.29 20.69 3.41
C LEU A 44 -11.72 22.10 3.37
N GLY A 45 -10.39 22.26 3.45
CA GLY A 45 -9.71 23.56 3.35
C GLY A 45 -10.00 24.28 2.04
N ARG A 46 -10.04 23.58 0.90
CA ARG A 46 -10.44 24.15 -0.41
C ARG A 46 -11.88 24.68 -0.41
N LEU A 47 -12.73 24.09 0.39
CA LEU A 47 -14.13 24.54 0.58
C LEU A 47 -14.27 25.63 1.66
N GLY A 48 -13.17 26.18 2.16
CA GLY A 48 -13.16 27.22 3.20
C GLY A 48 -13.52 26.71 4.60
N LYS A 49 -13.52 25.38 4.80
CA LYS A 49 -13.83 24.75 6.08
C LYS A 49 -12.56 24.40 6.83
N ILE A 50 -12.56 24.55 8.14
CA ILE A 50 -11.46 24.16 9.01
C ILE A 50 -11.81 22.87 9.75
N CYS A 51 -10.80 22.05 10.02
CA CYS A 51 -10.97 20.77 10.73
C CYS A 51 -9.83 20.54 11.72
N THR A 52 -10.03 19.57 12.60
CA THR A 52 -8.99 19.06 13.51
C THR A 52 -8.57 17.67 13.07
N VAL A 53 -7.29 17.47 12.77
CA VAL A 53 -6.70 16.16 12.44
C VAL A 53 -5.95 15.62 13.65
N LEU A 54 -6.22 14.38 14.04
CA LEU A 54 -5.59 13.69 15.17
C LEU A 54 -4.77 12.51 14.66
N GLU A 55 -3.44 12.57 14.77
CA GLU A 55 -2.51 11.52 14.35
C GLU A 55 -1.83 10.90 15.58
N ALA A 56 -1.86 9.57 15.64
CA ALA A 56 -1.25 8.83 16.76
C ALA A 56 0.28 8.81 16.71
N ASP A 57 0.86 8.90 15.52
CA ASP A 57 2.30 8.86 15.29
C ASP A 57 2.94 10.26 15.38
N ASP A 58 4.26 10.33 15.33
CA ASP A 58 5.03 11.58 15.24
C ASP A 58 5.39 11.99 13.81
N GLU A 59 5.06 11.16 12.82
CA GLU A 59 5.24 11.41 11.38
C GLU A 59 3.89 11.29 10.65
N VAL A 60 3.64 12.19 9.68
CA VAL A 60 2.47 12.11 8.80
C VAL A 60 2.68 11.14 7.66
N GLY A 61 1.61 10.77 6.94
CA GLY A 61 1.67 9.92 5.75
C GLY A 61 1.29 8.46 6.02
N GLY A 62 1.14 8.05 7.28
CA GLY A 62 0.77 6.69 7.65
C GLY A 62 1.72 5.65 7.02
N ILE A 63 1.17 4.64 6.32
CA ILE A 63 2.01 3.63 5.64
C ILE A 63 2.80 4.22 4.46
N SER A 64 2.34 5.33 3.89
CA SER A 64 2.94 6.00 2.72
C SER A 64 3.93 7.10 3.12
N ARG A 65 4.51 7.00 4.30
CA ARG A 65 5.51 7.96 4.77
C ARG A 65 6.92 7.56 4.35
N THR A 66 7.82 8.55 4.37
CA THR A 66 9.27 8.36 4.29
C THR A 66 9.83 8.66 5.67
N THR A 67 10.50 7.70 6.26
CA THR A 67 11.14 7.84 7.57
C THR A 67 12.54 8.42 7.40
N GLU A 68 12.93 9.32 8.32
CA GLU A 68 14.30 9.83 8.41
C GLU A 68 14.94 9.38 9.71
N ARG A 69 16.13 8.77 9.61
CA ARG A 69 16.97 8.37 10.76
C ARG A 69 18.42 8.76 10.49
N ASP A 70 19.02 9.54 11.36
CA ASP A 70 20.40 10.05 11.24
C ASP A 70 20.69 10.73 9.89
N GLY A 71 19.66 11.37 9.30
CA GLY A 71 19.71 12.00 7.99
C GLY A 71 19.66 11.03 6.80
N TRP A 72 19.37 9.75 7.03
CA TRP A 72 19.04 8.76 6.00
C TRP A 72 17.54 8.68 5.79
N ARG A 73 17.12 8.75 4.52
CA ARG A 73 15.70 8.65 4.15
C ARG A 73 15.41 7.32 3.50
N PHE A 74 14.32 6.68 3.93
CA PHE A 74 13.81 5.43 3.37
C PHE A 74 12.31 5.28 3.63
N ASP A 75 11.63 4.63 2.71
CA ASP A 75 10.19 4.43 2.82
C ASP A 75 9.83 3.16 3.58
N ILE A 76 8.62 3.12 4.11
CA ILE A 76 8.03 1.89 4.66
C ILE A 76 7.43 1.08 3.51
N GLY A 77 8.28 0.38 2.75
CA GLY A 77 7.91 -0.31 1.53
C GLY A 77 7.89 0.58 0.28
N GLY A 78 7.56 0.00 -0.86
CA GLY A 78 7.58 0.71 -2.14
C GLY A 78 6.25 1.39 -2.45
N HIS A 79 6.22 2.70 -2.55
CA HIS A 79 5.04 3.51 -2.87
C HIS A 79 5.23 4.28 -4.17
N ARG A 80 4.75 3.72 -5.28
CA ARG A 80 4.73 4.37 -6.59
C ARG A 80 3.53 5.28 -6.72
N PHE A 81 3.73 6.43 -7.34
CA PHE A 81 2.65 7.33 -7.73
C PHE A 81 2.22 6.97 -9.15
N PHE A 82 1.14 6.28 -9.24
CA PHE A 82 0.44 5.91 -10.46
C PHE A 82 -1.02 5.70 -10.15
N THR A 83 -1.90 6.38 -10.86
CA THR A 83 -3.34 6.25 -10.72
C THR A 83 -4.05 6.37 -12.06
N LYS A 84 -5.26 5.86 -12.14
CA LYS A 84 -6.19 6.08 -13.25
C LYS A 84 -7.28 7.10 -12.87
N VAL A 85 -7.25 7.58 -11.65
CA VAL A 85 -8.22 8.54 -11.08
C VAL A 85 -7.66 9.95 -11.26
N LYS A 86 -8.13 10.66 -12.28
CA LYS A 86 -7.60 11.98 -12.68
C LYS A 86 -7.57 12.99 -11.54
N VAL A 87 -8.61 13.06 -10.72
CA VAL A 87 -8.66 14.00 -9.58
C VAL A 87 -7.59 13.74 -8.53
N VAL A 88 -7.14 12.49 -8.38
CA VAL A 88 -6.04 12.12 -7.49
C VAL A 88 -4.69 12.52 -8.10
N GLU A 89 -4.52 12.30 -9.40
CA GLU A 89 -3.32 12.74 -10.13
C GLU A 89 -3.18 14.27 -10.05
N ASP A 90 -4.27 15.01 -10.30
CA ASP A 90 -4.29 16.47 -10.21
C ASP A 90 -3.92 16.96 -8.81
N PHE A 91 -4.45 16.30 -7.77
CA PHE A 91 -4.09 16.59 -6.39
C PHE A 91 -2.58 16.41 -6.14
N TRP A 92 -1.96 15.35 -6.64
CA TRP A 92 -0.53 15.14 -6.47
C TRP A 92 0.30 16.28 -7.05
N HIS A 93 -0.02 16.70 -8.27
CA HIS A 93 0.68 17.79 -8.96
C HIS A 93 0.36 19.18 -8.37
N GLU A 94 -0.79 19.32 -7.73
CA GLU A 94 -1.12 20.55 -6.99
C GLU A 94 -0.29 20.66 -5.71
N ILE A 95 -0.11 19.57 -4.97
CA ILE A 95 0.67 19.55 -3.72
C ILE A 95 2.17 19.67 -4.00
N LEU A 96 2.69 18.89 -4.96
CA LEU A 96 4.08 18.88 -5.37
C LEU A 96 4.21 19.26 -6.84
N PRO A 97 4.35 20.57 -7.16
CA PRO A 97 4.44 21.02 -8.53
C PRO A 97 5.83 20.79 -9.15
N GLY A 98 5.84 20.63 -10.47
CA GLY A 98 7.05 20.67 -11.29
C GLY A 98 8.05 19.55 -10.97
N GLU A 99 9.31 19.91 -10.75
CA GLU A 99 10.42 18.96 -10.57
C GLU A 99 10.43 18.23 -9.22
N GLU A 100 9.50 18.54 -8.31
CA GLU A 100 9.37 17.81 -7.03
C GLU A 100 8.82 16.40 -7.24
N PHE A 101 8.10 16.14 -8.34
CA PHE A 101 7.77 14.82 -8.86
C PHE A 101 8.73 14.41 -9.98
N MET A 102 9.33 13.27 -9.85
CA MET A 102 10.25 12.73 -10.85
C MET A 102 9.62 11.55 -11.56
N LEU A 103 9.74 11.52 -12.89
CA LEU A 103 9.44 10.33 -13.67
C LEU A 103 10.59 9.33 -13.56
N ARG A 104 10.30 8.12 -13.05
CA ARG A 104 11.30 7.07 -12.80
C ARG A 104 11.06 5.86 -13.68
N PRO A 105 12.10 5.30 -14.31
CA PRO A 105 12.00 4.03 -15.00
C PRO A 105 11.73 2.93 -13.99
N ARG A 106 10.78 2.04 -14.34
CA ARG A 106 10.48 0.88 -13.53
C ARG A 106 11.43 -0.26 -13.85
N LEU A 107 12.25 -0.65 -12.90
CA LEU A 107 13.04 -1.87 -12.97
C LEU A 107 12.79 -2.71 -11.73
N SER A 108 12.16 -3.87 -11.92
CA SER A 108 11.94 -4.83 -10.84
C SER A 108 12.13 -6.24 -11.38
N ARG A 109 12.78 -7.09 -10.60
CA ARG A 109 13.04 -8.49 -10.96
C ARG A 109 12.74 -9.41 -9.78
N ILE A 110 12.61 -10.69 -10.08
CA ILE A 110 12.54 -11.76 -9.10
C ILE A 110 13.95 -12.30 -8.89
N TYR A 111 14.39 -12.40 -7.63
CA TYR A 111 15.62 -13.08 -7.25
C TYR A 111 15.31 -14.49 -6.73
N TYR A 112 15.93 -15.48 -7.33
CA TYR A 112 15.78 -16.87 -6.95
C TYR A 112 17.06 -17.68 -7.28
N ARG A 113 17.66 -18.30 -6.26
CA ARG A 113 18.84 -19.16 -6.39
C ARG A 113 20.00 -18.52 -7.15
N GLY A 114 20.41 -17.32 -6.75
CA GLY A 114 21.53 -16.60 -7.35
C GLY A 114 21.26 -16.02 -8.73
N LYS A 115 20.01 -16.00 -9.21
CA LYS A 115 19.65 -15.50 -10.53
C LYS A 115 18.50 -14.53 -10.50
N TYR A 116 18.53 -13.58 -11.44
CA TYR A 116 17.47 -12.62 -11.66
C TYR A 116 16.54 -13.05 -12.78
N TYR A 117 15.25 -13.06 -12.50
CA TYR A 117 14.18 -13.33 -13.47
C TYR A 117 13.39 -12.06 -13.70
N ASP A 118 13.03 -11.81 -14.96
CA ASP A 118 12.21 -10.65 -15.33
C ASP A 118 10.85 -10.68 -14.61
N TYR A 119 10.37 -9.52 -14.23
CA TYR A 119 9.01 -9.39 -13.72
C TYR A 119 8.23 -8.38 -14.60
N PRO A 120 7.12 -8.81 -15.22
CA PRO A 120 6.52 -10.15 -15.19
C PRO A 120 7.45 -11.24 -15.76
N LEU A 121 7.23 -12.49 -15.33
CA LEU A 121 8.04 -13.62 -15.82
C LEU A 121 7.96 -13.74 -17.34
N LYS A 122 9.12 -13.56 -18.00
CA LYS A 122 9.27 -13.78 -19.43
C LYS A 122 9.72 -15.21 -19.67
N PRO A 123 9.03 -16.00 -20.52
CA PRO A 123 9.35 -17.42 -20.73
C PRO A 123 10.81 -17.68 -21.12
N PHE A 124 11.36 -16.87 -22.02
CA PHE A 124 12.76 -17.02 -22.49
C PHE A 124 13.78 -16.78 -21.37
N ASN A 125 13.59 -15.72 -20.58
CA ASN A 125 14.43 -15.42 -19.44
C ASN A 125 14.32 -16.54 -18.37
N ALA A 126 13.09 -17.00 -18.08
CA ALA A 126 12.86 -18.08 -17.13
C ALA A 126 13.53 -19.39 -17.57
N LEU A 127 13.37 -19.80 -18.83
CA LEU A 127 13.99 -21.02 -19.38
C LEU A 127 15.51 -20.96 -19.36
N ARG A 128 16.09 -19.82 -19.78
CA ARG A 128 17.55 -19.62 -19.76
C ARG A 128 18.12 -19.73 -18.34
N ASN A 129 17.46 -19.11 -17.37
CA ASN A 129 17.92 -19.06 -15.98
C ASN A 129 17.70 -20.39 -15.24
N LEU A 130 16.61 -21.11 -15.52
CA LEU A 130 16.37 -22.45 -14.98
C LEU A 130 17.34 -23.47 -15.56
N GLY A 131 17.76 -23.28 -16.82
CA GLY A 131 18.57 -24.24 -17.57
C GLY A 131 17.71 -25.35 -18.21
N LEU A 132 18.29 -26.05 -19.17
CA LEU A 132 17.59 -27.00 -20.03
C LEU A 132 16.94 -28.15 -19.23
N VAL A 133 17.69 -28.78 -18.33
CA VAL A 133 17.21 -29.93 -17.54
C VAL A 133 16.01 -29.54 -16.68
N GLU A 134 16.09 -28.42 -15.97
CA GLU A 134 15.00 -27.99 -15.11
C GLU A 134 13.79 -27.50 -15.93
N SER A 135 14.03 -26.86 -17.07
CA SER A 135 12.97 -26.49 -18.00
C SER A 135 12.19 -27.70 -18.53
N LEU A 136 12.88 -28.78 -18.90
CA LEU A 136 12.25 -30.04 -19.31
C LEU A 136 11.45 -30.69 -18.16
N ARG A 137 11.98 -30.63 -16.92
CA ARG A 137 11.26 -31.10 -15.73
C ARG A 137 10.00 -30.24 -15.45
N CYS A 138 10.06 -28.93 -15.68
CA CYS A 138 8.90 -28.06 -15.56
C CYS A 138 7.84 -28.41 -16.62
N ALA A 139 8.27 -28.63 -17.88
CA ALA A 139 7.36 -29.04 -18.95
C ALA A 139 6.71 -30.41 -18.67
N GLY A 140 7.50 -31.40 -18.21
CA GLY A 140 6.97 -32.70 -17.77
C GLY A 140 6.00 -32.59 -16.59
N SER A 141 6.32 -31.75 -15.61
CA SER A 141 5.43 -31.45 -14.46
C SER A 141 4.12 -30.77 -14.88
N TYR A 142 4.18 -29.90 -15.89
CA TYR A 142 2.99 -29.29 -16.48
C TYR A 142 2.12 -30.32 -17.20
N ALA A 143 2.73 -31.14 -18.06
CA ALA A 143 2.01 -32.20 -18.78
C ALA A 143 1.35 -33.20 -17.80
N TRP A 144 2.08 -33.57 -16.74
CA TRP A 144 1.54 -34.41 -15.67
C TRP A 144 0.34 -33.78 -14.96
N ALA A 145 0.44 -32.51 -14.56
CA ALA A 145 -0.65 -31.80 -13.90
C ALA A 145 -1.86 -31.61 -14.82
N ARG A 146 -1.67 -31.54 -16.13
CA ARG A 146 -2.76 -31.51 -17.11
C ARG A 146 -3.46 -32.85 -17.25
N ALA A 147 -2.72 -33.94 -17.22
CA ALA A 147 -3.27 -35.29 -17.26
C ALA A 147 -3.89 -35.75 -15.93
N HIS A 148 -3.30 -35.26 -14.81
CA HIS A 148 -3.72 -35.58 -13.46
C HIS A 148 -3.90 -34.28 -12.67
N PRO A 149 -5.02 -33.55 -12.90
CA PRO A 149 -5.25 -32.27 -12.23
C PRO A 149 -5.26 -32.41 -10.71
N PRO A 150 -4.76 -31.42 -9.96
CA PRO A 150 -4.92 -31.38 -8.51
C PRO A 150 -6.37 -31.57 -8.11
N LYS A 151 -6.62 -32.37 -7.07
CA LYS A 151 -7.98 -32.68 -6.61
C LYS A 151 -8.70 -31.45 -6.09
N ASP A 152 -7.98 -30.60 -5.37
CA ASP A 152 -8.50 -29.34 -4.84
C ASP A 152 -7.93 -28.15 -5.62
N GLN A 153 -8.68 -27.62 -6.56
CA GLN A 153 -8.38 -26.40 -7.29
C GLN A 153 -9.04 -25.17 -6.65
N GLY A 154 -9.75 -25.32 -5.55
CA GLY A 154 -10.25 -24.23 -4.72
C GLY A 154 -9.16 -23.56 -3.90
N THR A 155 -7.98 -24.19 -3.78
CA THR A 155 -6.80 -23.60 -3.13
C THR A 155 -5.88 -22.90 -4.14
N PHE A 156 -5.12 -21.89 -3.68
CA PHE A 156 -4.09 -21.21 -4.47
C PHE A 156 -3.09 -22.20 -5.05
N GLU A 157 -2.60 -23.11 -4.24
CA GLU A 157 -1.65 -24.16 -4.64
C GLU A 157 -2.19 -25.02 -5.77
N GLY A 158 -3.38 -25.59 -5.59
CA GLY A 158 -4.02 -26.44 -6.58
C GLY A 158 -4.38 -25.71 -7.86
N TRP A 159 -4.86 -24.47 -7.75
CA TRP A 159 -5.20 -23.64 -8.90
C TRP A 159 -3.99 -23.29 -9.75
N VAL A 160 -2.89 -22.86 -9.13
CA VAL A 160 -1.64 -22.54 -9.84
C VAL A 160 -1.00 -23.80 -10.42
N ALA A 161 -0.95 -24.89 -9.64
CA ALA A 161 -0.37 -26.15 -10.10
C ALA A 161 -1.11 -26.74 -11.33
N ALA A 162 -2.45 -26.63 -11.38
CA ALA A 162 -3.24 -27.06 -12.53
C ALA A 162 -2.89 -26.29 -13.82
N ARG A 163 -2.46 -25.03 -13.73
CA ARG A 163 -2.20 -24.13 -14.87
C ARG A 163 -0.75 -24.05 -15.28
N PHE A 164 0.17 -24.23 -14.33
CA PHE A 164 1.62 -24.04 -14.55
C PHE A 164 2.45 -25.30 -14.23
N GLY A 165 1.84 -26.30 -13.59
CA GLY A 165 2.51 -27.50 -13.09
C GLY A 165 3.17 -27.27 -11.71
N TRP A 166 3.30 -28.34 -10.96
CA TRP A 166 3.82 -28.33 -9.58
C TRP A 166 5.24 -27.76 -9.45
N ARG A 167 6.10 -27.95 -10.48
CA ARG A 167 7.47 -27.45 -10.40
C ARG A 167 7.55 -25.94 -10.52
N LEU A 168 6.83 -25.32 -11.46
CA LEU A 168 6.77 -23.86 -11.59
C LEU A 168 6.08 -23.21 -10.39
N TYR A 169 5.03 -23.85 -9.84
CA TYR A 169 4.44 -23.42 -8.58
C TYR A 169 5.49 -23.30 -7.47
N ARG A 170 6.30 -24.37 -7.27
CA ARG A 170 7.33 -24.37 -6.21
C ARG A 170 8.44 -23.35 -6.44
N HIS A 171 8.80 -23.05 -7.70
CA HIS A 171 9.86 -22.09 -8.01
C HIS A 171 9.42 -20.65 -7.84
N PHE A 172 8.25 -20.29 -8.37
CA PHE A 172 7.89 -18.88 -8.55
C PHE A 172 6.68 -18.41 -7.74
N PHE A 173 5.93 -19.31 -7.14
CA PHE A 173 4.72 -18.91 -6.44
C PHE A 173 4.75 -19.26 -4.94
N LYS A 174 5.14 -20.47 -4.60
CA LYS A 174 5.05 -20.99 -3.24
C LYS A 174 5.74 -20.08 -2.23
N THR A 175 7.06 -19.96 -2.30
CA THR A 175 7.87 -19.29 -1.26
C THR A 175 7.48 -17.84 -1.06
N TYR A 176 7.31 -17.08 -2.14
CA TYR A 176 6.96 -15.67 -2.03
C TYR A 176 5.55 -15.46 -1.46
N THR A 177 4.58 -16.25 -1.92
CA THR A 177 3.21 -16.18 -1.41
C THR A 177 3.15 -16.52 0.08
N GLU A 178 3.87 -17.57 0.50
CA GLU A 178 3.94 -17.98 1.89
C GLU A 178 4.64 -16.93 2.78
N LYS A 179 5.69 -16.27 2.30
CA LYS A 179 6.32 -15.14 3.01
C LYS A 179 5.35 -13.98 3.20
N VAL A 180 4.66 -13.58 2.14
CA VAL A 180 3.75 -12.42 2.17
C VAL A 180 2.55 -12.67 3.08
N TRP A 181 1.92 -13.84 2.96
CA TRP A 181 0.66 -14.12 3.66
C TRP A 181 0.82 -14.90 4.96
N GLY A 182 1.97 -15.55 5.18
CA GLY A 182 2.25 -16.30 6.39
C GLY A 182 1.58 -17.68 6.46
N TYR A 183 1.00 -18.16 5.34
CA TYR A 183 0.29 -19.44 5.28
C TYR A 183 0.71 -20.25 4.05
N PRO A 184 0.67 -21.61 4.15
CA PRO A 184 0.89 -22.46 2.99
C PRO A 184 -0.13 -22.20 1.87
N GLY A 185 0.30 -22.30 0.62
CA GLY A 185 -0.58 -22.10 -0.53
C GLY A 185 -1.79 -23.05 -0.59
N SER A 186 -1.72 -24.18 0.11
CA SER A 186 -2.83 -25.14 0.29
C SER A 186 -3.95 -24.63 1.22
N GLN A 187 -3.69 -23.59 2.00
CA GLN A 187 -4.67 -22.97 2.91
C GLN A 187 -5.23 -21.65 2.36
N LEU A 188 -4.68 -21.13 1.25
CA LEU A 188 -5.14 -19.92 0.60
C LEU A 188 -6.18 -20.25 -0.45
N GLN A 189 -7.23 -19.42 -0.57
CA GLN A 189 -8.25 -19.64 -1.60
C GLN A 189 -7.78 -19.23 -2.99
N ALA A 190 -8.28 -19.92 -4.01
CA ALA A 190 -7.88 -19.76 -5.41
C ALA A 190 -8.38 -18.48 -6.06
N ASP A 191 -9.45 -17.89 -5.59
CA ASP A 191 -10.12 -16.74 -6.22
C ASP A 191 -9.18 -15.56 -6.43
N TRP A 192 -8.32 -15.31 -5.45
CA TRP A 192 -7.29 -14.30 -5.53
C TRP A 192 -6.27 -14.54 -6.66
N ALA A 193 -5.83 -15.79 -6.83
CA ALA A 193 -4.92 -16.16 -7.92
C ALA A 193 -5.59 -16.01 -9.28
N ALA A 194 -6.87 -16.40 -9.37
CA ALA A 194 -7.65 -16.30 -10.58
C ALA A 194 -7.80 -14.84 -11.06
N GLN A 195 -7.95 -13.91 -10.14
CA GLN A 195 -8.04 -12.47 -10.46
C GLN A 195 -6.70 -11.89 -10.95
N ARG A 196 -5.58 -12.28 -10.34
CA ARG A 196 -4.25 -11.72 -10.65
C ARG A 196 -3.53 -12.40 -11.81
N ILE A 197 -3.83 -13.66 -12.07
CA ILE A 197 -3.17 -14.47 -13.11
C ILE A 197 -4.19 -14.75 -14.24
N LYS A 198 -5.02 -13.76 -14.58
CA LYS A 198 -6.04 -13.88 -15.65
C LYS A 198 -5.37 -14.27 -16.98
N ASN A 199 -5.94 -15.27 -17.66
CA ASN A 199 -5.58 -15.70 -19.01
C ASN A 199 -4.14 -16.21 -19.23
N LEU A 200 -3.32 -16.36 -18.20
CA LEU A 200 -1.99 -16.92 -18.30
C LEU A 200 -2.06 -18.44 -18.06
N ASN A 201 -1.76 -19.22 -19.09
CA ASN A 201 -1.33 -20.60 -18.95
C ASN A 201 0.04 -20.77 -19.64
N LEU A 202 0.82 -21.74 -19.17
CA LEU A 202 2.17 -21.94 -19.68
C LEU A 202 2.19 -22.15 -21.19
N PHE A 203 1.22 -22.87 -21.74
CA PHE A 203 1.13 -23.16 -23.18
C PHE A 203 0.91 -21.87 -23.99
N THR A 204 -0.02 -21.01 -23.56
CA THR A 204 -0.28 -19.72 -24.23
C THR A 204 0.93 -18.80 -24.14
N ALA A 205 1.59 -18.72 -22.97
CA ALA A 205 2.79 -17.91 -22.77
C ALA A 205 3.97 -18.40 -23.65
N VAL A 206 4.21 -19.70 -23.72
CA VAL A 206 5.26 -20.30 -24.56
C VAL A 206 4.91 -20.15 -26.04
N LYS A 207 3.67 -20.40 -26.44
CA LYS A 207 3.22 -20.25 -27.83
C LYS A 207 3.37 -18.81 -28.33
N SER A 208 2.98 -17.81 -27.52
CA SER A 208 3.13 -16.38 -27.91
C SER A 208 4.60 -15.96 -27.95
N ALA A 209 5.47 -16.54 -27.12
CA ALA A 209 6.90 -16.29 -27.15
C ALA A 209 7.61 -16.92 -28.37
N LEU A 210 7.19 -18.14 -28.77
CA LEU A 210 7.76 -18.86 -29.93
C LEU A 210 7.18 -18.36 -31.26
N PHE A 211 5.94 -17.94 -31.27
CA PHE A 211 5.22 -17.50 -32.47
C PHE A 211 4.58 -16.12 -32.24
N PRO A 212 5.39 -15.05 -32.17
CA PRO A 212 4.87 -13.70 -31.98
C PRO A 212 4.01 -13.32 -33.20
N LYS A 213 2.71 -13.13 -32.99
CA LYS A 213 1.81 -12.65 -34.03
C LYS A 213 2.17 -11.20 -34.35
N LYS A 214 2.63 -10.93 -35.57
CA LYS A 214 2.82 -9.56 -36.09
C LYS A 214 1.49 -8.81 -35.97
N GLY A 215 1.44 -7.78 -35.11
CA GLY A 215 0.27 -6.91 -34.97
C GLY A 215 -0.58 -7.09 -33.70
N GLN A 216 -0.38 -8.12 -32.91
CA GLN A 216 -0.95 -8.15 -31.56
C GLN A 216 0.03 -7.45 -30.61
N ARG A 217 -0.15 -6.13 -30.40
CA ARG A 217 0.39 -5.47 -29.22
C ARG A 217 -0.17 -6.24 -28.01
N GLU A 218 0.70 -6.61 -27.09
CA GLU A 218 0.26 -7.17 -25.80
C GLU A 218 -0.80 -6.24 -25.23
N ILE A 219 -2.01 -6.78 -25.02
CA ILE A 219 -3.20 -6.01 -24.64
C ILE A 219 -3.05 -5.46 -23.21
N THR A 220 -2.03 -5.91 -22.50
CA THR A 220 -1.77 -5.53 -21.10
C THR A 220 -0.27 -5.42 -20.87
N THR A 221 0.26 -4.21 -20.84
CA THR A 221 1.64 -3.92 -20.47
C THR A 221 1.68 -3.36 -19.07
N LEU A 222 2.64 -3.79 -18.27
CA LEU A 222 2.95 -3.08 -17.03
C LEU A 222 3.47 -1.69 -17.36
N ILE A 223 3.25 -0.74 -16.48
CA ILE A 223 3.79 0.60 -16.61
C ILE A 223 5.32 0.53 -16.67
N ASP A 224 5.91 1.19 -17.66
CA ASP A 224 7.36 1.25 -17.84
C ASP A 224 8.01 2.34 -16.97
N GLN A 225 7.20 3.31 -16.53
CA GLN A 225 7.60 4.45 -15.72
C GLN A 225 6.53 4.75 -14.69
N PHE A 226 6.93 5.37 -13.59
CA PHE A 226 6.05 5.87 -12.53
C PHE A 226 6.58 7.19 -12.00
N GLU A 227 5.72 7.97 -11.39
CA GLU A 227 6.12 9.17 -10.69
C GLU A 227 6.51 8.88 -9.24
N TYR A 228 7.46 9.67 -8.74
CA TYR A 228 7.94 9.51 -7.39
C TYR A 228 8.43 10.87 -6.85
N PRO A 229 8.01 11.28 -5.62
CA PRO A 229 8.48 12.50 -5.02
C PRO A 229 9.99 12.46 -4.76
N ARG A 230 10.67 13.58 -4.99
CA ARG A 230 12.14 13.68 -4.91
C ARG A 230 12.73 13.14 -3.60
N LEU A 231 12.09 13.39 -2.47
CA LEU A 231 12.53 12.94 -1.15
C LEU A 231 11.68 11.82 -0.56
N GLY A 232 10.99 11.06 -1.43
CA GLY A 232 10.09 9.98 -1.03
C GLY A 232 8.63 10.44 -0.84
N PRO A 233 7.67 9.50 -0.73
CA PRO A 233 6.25 9.80 -0.61
C PRO A 233 5.91 10.63 0.65
N GLY A 234 6.70 10.53 1.72
CA GLY A 234 6.53 11.35 2.92
C GLY A 234 6.54 12.85 2.63
N MET A 235 7.40 13.31 1.70
CA MET A 235 7.46 14.70 1.25
C MET A 235 6.09 15.23 0.77
N MET A 236 5.30 14.38 0.13
CA MET A 236 3.94 14.70 -0.31
C MET A 236 3.03 15.01 0.88
N TRP A 237 3.09 14.18 1.90
CA TRP A 237 2.20 14.28 3.06
C TRP A 237 2.65 15.37 4.02
N GLU A 238 3.93 15.60 4.17
CA GLU A 238 4.49 16.75 4.89
C GLU A 238 4.01 18.07 4.27
N ARG A 239 4.12 18.20 2.94
CA ARG A 239 3.65 19.40 2.22
C ARG A 239 2.13 19.56 2.29
N CYS A 240 1.39 18.44 2.24
CA CYS A 240 -0.07 18.46 2.38
C CYS A 240 -0.49 18.94 3.77
N ARG A 241 0.14 18.45 4.84
CA ARG A 241 -0.05 18.93 6.21
C ARG A 241 0.19 20.44 6.30
N ASP A 242 1.33 20.92 5.79
CA ASP A 242 1.69 22.33 5.85
C ASP A 242 0.62 23.23 5.17
N ARG A 243 0.05 22.77 4.06
CA ARG A 243 -1.06 23.48 3.39
C ARG A 243 -2.37 23.42 4.18
N VAL A 244 -2.66 22.29 4.80
CA VAL A 244 -3.83 22.12 5.68
C VAL A 244 -3.74 23.08 6.87
N GLU A 245 -2.57 23.20 7.49
CA GLU A 245 -2.34 24.13 8.61
C GLU A 245 -2.36 25.59 8.15
N ALA A 246 -1.77 25.91 7.00
CA ALA A 246 -1.83 27.24 6.40
C ALA A 246 -3.27 27.67 6.06
N ALA A 247 -4.16 26.71 5.77
CA ALA A 247 -5.58 26.95 5.58
C ALA A 247 -6.37 27.16 6.89
N GLY A 248 -5.73 27.07 8.07
CA GLY A 248 -6.31 27.32 9.38
C GLY A 248 -6.77 26.08 10.13
N SER A 249 -6.66 24.87 9.55
CA SER A 249 -6.89 23.61 10.24
C SER A 249 -5.74 23.27 11.19
N LYS A 250 -5.95 22.33 12.12
CA LYS A 250 -4.92 21.91 13.08
C LYS A 250 -4.61 20.42 12.89
N VAL A 251 -3.32 20.08 12.85
CA VAL A 251 -2.85 18.69 12.83
C VAL A 251 -2.12 18.40 14.14
N HIS A 252 -2.74 17.60 15.00
CA HIS A 252 -2.18 17.19 16.28
C HIS A 252 -1.46 15.85 16.11
N MET A 253 -0.14 15.88 16.25
CA MET A 253 0.71 14.69 16.26
C MET A 253 0.75 14.07 17.66
N ARG A 254 1.06 12.76 17.74
CA ARG A 254 1.07 11.96 18.99
C ARG A 254 -0.26 12.01 19.74
N ALA A 255 -1.35 12.32 19.04
CA ALA A 255 -2.70 12.46 19.55
C ALA A 255 -3.48 11.16 19.28
N MET A 256 -3.23 10.12 20.08
CA MET A 256 -3.90 8.83 19.93
C MET A 256 -5.38 8.93 20.32
N VAL A 257 -6.28 8.72 19.37
CA VAL A 257 -7.73 8.67 19.66
C VAL A 257 -8.05 7.39 20.43
N ASN A 258 -8.69 7.57 21.58
CA ASN A 258 -9.09 6.49 22.47
C ASN A 258 -10.60 6.41 22.70
N ARG A 259 -11.38 7.45 22.33
CA ARG A 259 -12.82 7.51 22.57
C ARG A 259 -13.52 8.34 21.50
N VAL A 260 -14.66 7.87 21.02
CA VAL A 260 -15.62 8.59 20.17
C VAL A 260 -16.95 8.59 20.88
N ARG A 261 -17.30 9.71 21.51
CA ARG A 261 -18.55 9.85 22.24
C ARG A 261 -19.68 10.15 21.28
N HIS A 262 -20.77 9.38 21.39
CA HIS A 262 -21.96 9.56 20.57
C HIS A 262 -23.25 9.63 21.41
N GLU A 263 -24.21 10.42 20.93
CA GLU A 263 -25.51 10.65 21.54
C GLU A 263 -26.56 10.82 20.45
N GLY A 264 -27.75 10.26 20.66
CA GLY A 264 -28.86 10.42 19.72
C GLY A 264 -28.56 9.94 18.28
N GLY A 265 -27.73 8.89 18.13
CA GLY A 265 -27.37 8.35 16.83
C GLY A 265 -26.25 9.14 16.10
N ARG A 266 -25.51 10.01 16.78
CA ARG A 266 -24.46 10.84 16.18
C ARG A 266 -23.26 10.98 17.11
N ALA A 267 -22.06 10.95 16.56
CA ALA A 267 -20.86 11.36 17.29
C ALA A 267 -20.95 12.85 17.64
N VAL A 268 -20.58 13.18 18.86
CA VAL A 268 -20.62 14.55 19.40
C VAL A 268 -19.24 15.03 19.86
N ALA A 269 -18.32 14.11 20.17
CA ALA A 269 -16.95 14.45 20.53
C ALA A 269 -15.98 13.28 20.27
N VAL A 270 -14.70 13.61 20.08
CA VAL A 270 -13.58 12.66 19.97
C VAL A 270 -12.54 13.02 21.01
N SER A 271 -12.11 12.05 21.81
CA SER A 271 -11.04 12.24 22.79
C SER A 271 -9.73 11.63 22.27
N SER A 272 -8.65 12.38 22.42
CA SER A 272 -7.28 11.94 22.15
C SER A 272 -6.41 12.00 23.39
N VAL A 273 -5.37 11.16 23.41
CA VAL A 273 -4.35 11.12 24.47
C VAL A 273 -3.02 11.57 23.87
N THR A 274 -2.41 12.61 24.46
CA THR A 274 -1.08 13.10 24.11
C THR A 274 -0.27 13.20 25.41
N ASP A 275 0.85 12.48 25.49
CA ASP A 275 1.73 12.44 26.67
C ASP A 275 0.97 12.18 27.99
N GLY A 276 -0.05 11.30 27.94
CA GLY A 276 -0.91 10.97 29.09
C GLY A 276 -2.04 11.96 29.38
N ALA A 277 -2.07 13.12 28.75
CA ALA A 277 -3.16 14.08 28.87
C ALA A 277 -4.29 13.77 27.89
N VAL A 278 -5.55 13.76 28.38
CA VAL A 278 -6.74 13.58 27.55
C VAL A 278 -7.28 14.93 27.10
N THR A 279 -7.48 15.08 25.80
CA THR A 279 -8.12 16.26 25.20
C THR A 279 -9.39 15.83 24.49
N GLU A 280 -10.51 16.50 24.75
CA GLU A 280 -11.78 16.28 24.05
C GLU A 280 -11.98 17.34 22.96
N HIS A 281 -12.31 16.89 21.75
CA HIS A 281 -12.61 17.70 20.58
C HIS A 281 -14.08 17.53 20.23
N GLN A 282 -14.84 18.61 20.16
CA GLN A 282 -16.24 18.56 19.73
C GLN A 282 -16.30 18.15 18.26
N ALA A 283 -17.31 17.38 17.87
CA ALA A 283 -17.42 16.84 16.52
C ALA A 283 -18.86 16.86 16.01
N SER A 284 -19.09 17.61 14.95
CA SER A 284 -20.33 17.53 14.14
C SER A 284 -20.26 16.41 13.09
N ALA A 285 -19.04 16.05 12.67
CA ALA A 285 -18.73 14.93 11.80
C ALA A 285 -17.35 14.35 12.12
N VAL A 286 -17.18 13.04 11.97
CA VAL A 286 -15.91 12.33 12.18
C VAL A 286 -15.54 11.55 10.91
N ILE A 287 -14.40 11.89 10.29
CA ILE A 287 -13.81 11.12 9.20
C ILE A 287 -12.68 10.27 9.79
N SER A 288 -12.78 8.95 9.68
CA SER A 288 -11.84 8.05 10.36
C SER A 288 -11.08 7.14 9.39
N SER A 289 -9.75 7.27 9.38
CA SER A 289 -8.85 6.33 8.70
C SER A 289 -8.21 5.31 9.65
N MET A 290 -8.51 5.38 10.96
CA MET A 290 -8.05 4.39 11.94
C MET A 290 -8.65 3.02 11.64
N PRO A 291 -8.02 1.90 12.07
CA PRO A 291 -8.57 0.58 11.85
C PRO A 291 -10.04 0.47 12.29
N LEU A 292 -10.90 -0.06 11.41
CA LEU A 292 -12.35 -0.16 11.65
C LEU A 292 -12.67 -0.85 12.99
N SER A 293 -11.94 -1.90 13.33
CA SER A 293 -12.06 -2.57 14.63
C SER A 293 -11.74 -1.66 15.82
N ALA A 294 -10.72 -0.80 15.68
CA ALA A 294 -10.34 0.15 16.72
C ALA A 294 -11.36 1.29 16.87
N LEU A 295 -11.89 1.78 15.73
CA LEU A 295 -12.96 2.78 15.73
C LEU A 295 -14.19 2.29 16.50
N VAL A 296 -14.65 1.07 16.22
CA VAL A 296 -15.83 0.52 16.88
C VAL A 296 -15.60 0.29 18.39
N ARG A 297 -14.39 -0.12 18.77
CA ARG A 297 -14.03 -0.25 20.21
C ARG A 297 -13.92 1.08 20.94
N ALA A 298 -13.63 2.16 20.22
CA ALA A 298 -13.51 3.50 20.80
C ALA A 298 -14.86 4.19 21.02
N LEU A 299 -15.97 3.62 20.59
CA LEU A 299 -17.31 4.20 20.75
C LEU A 299 -17.75 4.26 22.22
N ASP A 300 -18.34 5.37 22.62
CA ASP A 300 -18.92 5.58 23.93
C ASP A 300 -20.28 6.30 23.81
N PRO A 301 -21.40 5.63 24.21
CA PRO A 301 -21.48 4.30 24.81
C PRO A 301 -20.97 3.20 23.87
N PRO A 302 -20.50 2.06 24.43
CA PRO A 302 -19.94 0.98 23.62
C PRO A 302 -20.99 0.33 22.72
N ALA A 303 -20.53 -0.14 21.57
CA ALA A 303 -21.36 -0.94 20.67
C ALA A 303 -21.81 -2.26 21.35
N PRO A 304 -22.93 -2.87 20.92
CA PRO A 304 -23.41 -4.14 21.45
C PRO A 304 -22.35 -5.26 21.35
N PRO A 305 -22.41 -6.28 22.24
CA PRO A 305 -21.42 -7.34 22.30
C PRO A 305 -21.19 -8.07 20.96
N GLU A 306 -22.24 -8.30 20.18
CA GLU A 306 -22.15 -8.96 18.86
C GLU A 306 -21.39 -8.08 17.84
N ILE A 307 -21.49 -6.75 17.92
CA ILE A 307 -20.76 -5.81 17.08
C ILE A 307 -19.29 -5.74 17.50
N LEU A 308 -19.03 -5.71 18.81
CA LEU A 308 -17.67 -5.79 19.35
C LEU A 308 -17.00 -7.11 18.96
N ALA A 309 -17.73 -8.23 19.00
CA ALA A 309 -17.22 -9.53 18.56
C ALA A 309 -16.84 -9.53 17.05
N ALA A 310 -17.66 -8.91 16.19
CA ALA A 310 -17.35 -8.76 14.78
C ALA A 310 -16.10 -7.86 14.56
N ALA A 311 -15.94 -6.78 15.35
CA ALA A 311 -14.76 -5.93 15.32
C ALA A 311 -13.50 -6.68 15.80
N ASP A 312 -13.63 -7.50 16.83
CA ASP A 312 -12.54 -8.31 17.39
C ASP A 312 -12.07 -9.43 16.46
N ASP A 313 -12.92 -9.86 15.53
CA ASP A 313 -12.62 -10.90 14.57
C ASP A 313 -11.92 -10.35 13.30
N LEU A 314 -11.85 -9.03 13.11
CA LEU A 314 -11.07 -8.41 12.06
C LEU A 314 -9.57 -8.43 12.40
N ASN A 315 -8.79 -9.03 11.53
CA ASN A 315 -7.37 -9.21 11.68
C ASN A 315 -6.56 -8.36 10.69
N TYR A 316 -5.26 -8.20 10.96
CA TYR A 316 -4.33 -7.46 10.11
C TYR A 316 -3.03 -8.24 9.96
N ARG A 317 -2.35 -8.02 8.85
CA ARG A 317 -0.97 -8.42 8.61
C ARG A 317 -0.08 -7.21 8.85
N ASP A 318 0.98 -7.38 9.62
CA ASP A 318 1.92 -6.34 9.94
C ASP A 318 3.10 -6.36 8.97
N HIS A 319 3.81 -5.25 8.92
CA HIS A 319 4.95 -5.08 8.04
C HIS A 319 6.14 -4.53 8.83
N MET A 320 7.32 -4.97 8.45
CA MET A 320 8.54 -4.46 9.03
C MET A 320 9.56 -4.21 7.94
N THR A 321 10.23 -3.06 8.01
CA THR A 321 11.35 -2.70 7.15
C THR A 321 12.62 -2.65 7.98
N VAL A 322 13.64 -3.40 7.55
CA VAL A 322 15.01 -3.27 8.05
C VAL A 322 15.78 -2.50 6.97
N ALA A 323 16.09 -1.23 7.23
CA ALA A 323 16.83 -0.39 6.32
C ALA A 323 18.34 -0.53 6.59
N LEU A 324 19.11 -0.85 5.56
CA LEU A 324 20.56 -0.99 5.64
C LEU A 324 21.23 0.09 4.80
N VAL A 325 22.16 0.85 5.39
CA VAL A 325 22.97 1.86 4.70
C VAL A 325 24.17 1.17 4.07
N VAL A 326 24.29 1.30 2.75
CA VAL A 326 25.36 0.66 1.97
C VAL A 326 25.96 1.64 0.96
N PRO A 327 27.21 1.45 0.51
CA PRO A 327 27.76 2.20 -0.62
C PRO A 327 26.87 2.02 -1.86
N GLU A 328 26.54 3.11 -2.56
CA GLU A 328 25.66 3.05 -3.74
C GLU A 328 26.22 2.11 -4.81
N MET A 329 27.52 2.11 -5.00
CA MET A 329 28.23 1.26 -5.96
C MET A 329 28.16 -0.24 -5.63
N ALA A 330 27.89 -0.60 -4.37
CA ALA A 330 27.71 -1.98 -3.93
C ALA A 330 26.27 -2.48 -4.12
N SER A 331 25.35 -1.62 -4.54
CA SER A 331 23.92 -1.96 -4.73
C SER A 331 23.60 -2.41 -6.16
N PHE A 332 22.40 -2.96 -6.35
CA PHE A 332 21.87 -3.42 -7.64
C PHE A 332 21.05 -2.32 -8.34
N PRO A 333 20.80 -2.42 -9.67
CA PRO A 333 20.13 -1.37 -10.44
C PRO A 333 18.61 -1.31 -10.29
N ASP A 334 17.98 -2.33 -9.67
CA ASP A 334 16.54 -2.41 -9.54
C ASP A 334 15.99 -1.40 -8.53
N ASN A 335 14.78 -0.88 -8.77
CA ASN A 335 14.06 -0.12 -7.75
C ASN A 335 13.67 -1.06 -6.60
N TRP A 336 13.22 -2.28 -6.93
CA TRP A 336 12.96 -3.33 -5.94
C TRP A 336 13.16 -4.73 -6.52
N VAL A 337 13.45 -5.66 -5.65
CA VAL A 337 13.64 -7.08 -5.97
C VAL A 337 12.65 -7.92 -5.16
N TYR A 338 11.92 -8.81 -5.82
CA TYR A 338 11.09 -9.83 -5.18
C TYR A 338 11.95 -11.03 -4.80
N VAL A 339 12.03 -11.38 -3.53
CA VAL A 339 12.90 -12.44 -3.02
C VAL A 339 12.14 -13.76 -2.88
N HIS A 340 12.27 -14.61 -3.88
CA HIS A 340 11.65 -15.94 -3.90
C HIS A 340 12.55 -17.04 -3.31
N ASP A 341 13.74 -16.65 -2.84
CA ASP A 341 14.68 -17.61 -2.26
C ASP A 341 14.19 -18.08 -0.88
N PRO A 342 14.09 -19.40 -0.64
CA PRO A 342 13.60 -19.94 0.62
C PRO A 342 14.62 -19.88 1.77
N THR A 343 15.88 -19.56 1.49
CA THR A 343 16.95 -19.52 2.51
C THR A 343 16.91 -18.29 3.40
N VAL A 344 16.12 -17.28 3.02
CA VAL A 344 15.97 -16.01 3.75
C VAL A 344 14.50 -15.71 4.05
N ARG A 345 14.25 -14.92 5.08
CA ARG A 345 12.89 -14.55 5.53
C ARG A 345 12.36 -13.30 4.83
N MET A 346 13.24 -12.39 4.38
CA MET A 346 12.82 -11.21 3.65
C MET A 346 12.02 -11.57 2.39
N GLY A 347 10.95 -10.81 2.10
CA GLY A 347 10.11 -11.01 0.92
C GLY A 347 10.46 -10.08 -0.24
N ARG A 348 10.92 -8.87 0.05
CA ARG A 348 11.31 -7.88 -0.96
C ARG A 348 12.51 -7.05 -0.46
N ILE A 349 13.21 -6.44 -1.41
CA ILE A 349 14.28 -5.47 -1.13
C ILE A 349 14.01 -4.24 -1.97
N GLN A 350 13.90 -3.08 -1.33
CA GLN A 350 13.84 -1.77 -1.97
C GLN A 350 15.23 -1.17 -2.07
N ASN A 351 15.56 -0.50 -3.17
CA ASN A 351 16.79 0.28 -3.32
C ASN A 351 16.42 1.75 -3.50
N PHE A 352 16.36 2.49 -2.40
CA PHE A 352 15.83 3.85 -2.40
C PHE A 352 16.66 4.83 -3.25
N GLY A 353 17.94 4.61 -3.43
CA GLY A 353 18.75 5.39 -4.37
C GLY A 353 18.33 5.20 -5.84
N ARG A 354 17.67 4.08 -6.18
CA ARG A 354 17.11 3.85 -7.52
C ARG A 354 15.68 4.40 -7.65
N TRP A 355 14.97 4.59 -6.55
CA TRP A 355 13.72 5.33 -6.53
C TRP A 355 13.98 6.82 -6.72
N SER A 356 14.95 7.39 -5.99
CA SER A 356 15.34 8.79 -6.13
C SER A 356 16.84 8.99 -5.93
N PRO A 357 17.54 9.71 -6.83
CA PRO A 357 18.94 10.09 -6.61
C PRO A 357 19.11 11.07 -5.44
N TYR A 358 18.03 11.76 -5.02
CA TYR A 358 18.06 12.65 -3.85
C TYR A 358 17.97 11.90 -2.51
N MET A 359 17.70 10.59 -2.54
CA MET A 359 17.79 9.69 -1.39
C MET A 359 19.17 9.01 -1.29
N VAL A 360 20.14 9.45 -2.11
CA VAL A 360 21.56 9.10 -1.99
C VAL A 360 22.27 10.23 -1.25
N LYS A 361 23.04 9.87 -0.22
CA LYS A 361 23.82 10.80 0.58
C LYS A 361 25.25 10.29 0.69
N ASP A 362 26.22 11.16 0.40
CA ASP A 362 27.67 10.85 0.50
C ASP A 362 28.08 9.55 -0.21
N GLY A 363 27.48 9.26 -1.37
CA GLY A 363 27.72 8.03 -2.14
C GLY A 363 27.17 6.75 -1.49
N ARG A 364 26.22 6.86 -0.56
CA ARG A 364 25.51 5.76 0.10
C ARG A 364 24.03 5.84 -0.17
N THR A 365 23.38 4.68 -0.13
CA THR A 365 21.93 4.53 -0.24
C THR A 365 21.40 3.61 0.84
N CYS A 366 20.09 3.70 1.11
CA CYS A 366 19.40 2.74 1.94
C CYS A 366 18.80 1.62 1.10
N LEU A 367 18.97 0.38 1.54
CA LEU A 367 18.23 -0.79 1.08
C LEU A 367 17.18 -1.15 2.12
N GLY A 368 15.91 -1.13 1.76
CA GLY A 368 14.82 -1.54 2.65
C GLY A 368 14.50 -3.03 2.49
N LEU A 369 14.85 -3.84 3.47
CA LEU A 369 14.50 -5.26 3.53
C LEU A 369 13.12 -5.40 4.14
N GLU A 370 12.16 -5.93 3.39
CA GLU A 370 10.77 -6.04 3.82
C GLU A 370 10.43 -7.42 4.36
N TYR A 371 9.90 -7.44 5.58
CA TYR A 371 9.40 -8.62 6.27
C TYR A 371 7.89 -8.48 6.52
N PHE A 372 7.16 -9.54 6.20
CA PHE A 372 5.73 -9.63 6.45
C PHE A 372 5.53 -10.47 7.70
N VAL A 373 5.00 -9.88 8.74
CA VAL A 373 4.96 -10.44 10.09
C VAL A 373 3.57 -10.32 10.69
N PHE A 374 3.37 -10.90 11.85
CA PHE A 374 2.24 -10.59 12.71
C PHE A 374 2.76 -10.04 14.04
N GLU A 375 2.04 -9.13 14.63
CA GLU A 375 2.27 -8.70 16.01
C GLU A 375 2.30 -9.92 16.93
N GLY A 376 3.40 -10.06 17.69
CA GLY A 376 3.66 -11.23 18.53
C GLY A 376 4.47 -12.36 17.89
N ASP A 377 4.79 -12.30 16.59
CA ASP A 377 5.74 -13.23 15.97
C ASP A 377 7.16 -13.05 16.55
N ASP A 378 8.02 -14.05 16.34
CA ASP A 378 9.43 -14.01 16.75
C ASP A 378 10.19 -12.83 16.15
N LEU A 379 9.96 -12.52 14.85
CA LEU A 379 10.56 -11.36 14.19
C LEU A 379 10.02 -10.04 14.73
N TRP A 380 8.72 -9.96 15.02
CA TRP A 380 8.12 -8.73 15.56
C TRP A 380 8.71 -8.36 16.91
N SER A 381 8.99 -9.36 17.74
CA SER A 381 9.48 -9.20 19.10
C SER A 381 11.02 -9.14 19.21
N MET A 382 11.74 -9.39 18.10
CA MET A 382 13.21 -9.38 18.07
C MET A 382 13.74 -7.96 18.28
N ALA A 383 14.88 -7.82 18.96
CA ALA A 383 15.54 -6.54 19.14
C ALA A 383 16.01 -5.95 17.78
N ASP A 384 16.06 -4.62 17.67
CA ASP A 384 16.41 -3.94 16.42
C ASP A 384 17.80 -4.31 15.93
N ASP A 385 18.78 -4.37 16.83
CA ASP A 385 20.15 -4.76 16.49
C ASP A 385 20.22 -6.19 15.94
N ASP A 386 19.47 -7.13 16.50
CA ASP A 386 19.41 -8.51 16.04
C ASP A 386 18.74 -8.61 14.66
N LEU A 387 17.72 -7.78 14.39
CA LEU A 387 17.06 -7.67 13.09
C LEU A 387 18.01 -7.09 12.03
N VAL A 388 18.78 -6.08 12.37
CA VAL A 388 19.81 -5.51 11.50
C VAL A 388 20.87 -6.55 11.17
N GLU A 389 21.40 -7.27 12.16
CA GLU A 389 22.37 -8.34 11.94
C GLU A 389 21.77 -9.51 11.14
N MET A 390 20.51 -9.85 11.35
CA MET A 390 19.81 -10.82 10.50
C MET A 390 19.71 -10.33 9.07
N GLY A 391 19.31 -9.07 8.84
CA GLY A 391 19.23 -8.46 7.52
C GLY A 391 20.57 -8.49 6.78
N LYS A 392 21.67 -8.16 7.47
CA LYS A 392 23.05 -8.25 6.92
C LYS A 392 23.39 -9.68 6.51
N ARG A 393 23.12 -10.67 7.36
CA ARG A 393 23.34 -12.09 7.04
C ARG A 393 22.52 -12.53 5.83
N GLU A 394 21.24 -12.16 5.79
CA GLU A 394 20.35 -12.58 4.71
C GLU A 394 20.73 -11.97 3.35
N ILE A 395 21.06 -10.66 3.30
CA ILE A 395 21.46 -10.03 2.04
C ILE A 395 22.82 -10.54 1.55
N GLY A 396 23.71 -10.87 2.48
CA GLY A 396 25.00 -11.52 2.21
C GLY A 396 24.82 -12.96 1.71
N ALA A 397 23.94 -13.73 2.32
CA ALA A 397 23.63 -15.10 1.90
C ALA A 397 23.06 -15.15 0.46
N LEU A 398 22.33 -14.12 0.04
CA LEU A 398 21.87 -13.95 -1.33
C LEU A 398 23.02 -13.50 -2.29
N GLY A 399 24.17 -13.09 -1.77
CA GLY A 399 25.28 -12.55 -2.57
C GLY A 399 24.95 -11.21 -3.23
N LEU A 400 24.01 -10.43 -2.67
CA LEU A 400 23.59 -9.16 -3.23
C LEU A 400 24.44 -7.98 -2.76
N VAL A 401 24.84 -8.01 -1.49
CA VAL A 401 25.73 -7.01 -0.86
C VAL A 401 26.67 -7.74 0.10
N ASP A 402 27.92 -7.31 0.17
CA ASP A 402 28.85 -7.78 1.19
C ASP A 402 28.41 -7.23 2.56
N PRO A 403 28.06 -8.08 3.55
CA PRO A 403 27.66 -7.63 4.88
C PRO A 403 28.64 -6.68 5.56
N ALA A 404 29.96 -6.82 5.27
CA ALA A 404 31.01 -5.97 5.83
C ALA A 404 30.93 -4.52 5.34
N THR A 405 30.22 -4.25 4.24
CA THR A 405 30.04 -2.91 3.68
C THR A 405 28.82 -2.17 4.25
N VAL A 406 28.03 -2.82 5.08
CA VAL A 406 26.85 -2.21 5.72
C VAL A 406 27.32 -1.32 6.87
N GLU A 407 27.10 -0.02 6.76
CA GLU A 407 27.62 0.99 7.68
C GLU A 407 26.64 1.29 8.84
N ALA A 408 25.33 1.22 8.59
CA ALA A 408 24.29 1.43 9.60
C ALA A 408 23.04 0.63 9.26
N GLY A 409 22.15 0.44 10.23
CA GLY A 409 20.87 -0.22 10.03
C GLY A 409 19.79 0.35 10.96
N TYR A 410 18.56 0.36 10.47
CA TYR A 410 17.39 0.90 11.18
C TYR A 410 16.20 -0.04 11.00
N VAL A 411 15.34 -0.10 12.00
CA VAL A 411 14.14 -0.93 11.96
C VAL A 411 12.89 -0.06 12.10
N VAL A 412 11.92 -0.27 11.22
CA VAL A 412 10.60 0.34 11.34
C VAL A 412 9.55 -0.75 11.33
N ARG A 413 8.78 -0.84 12.41
CA ARG A 413 7.62 -1.73 12.53
C ARG A 413 6.36 -0.94 12.18
N MET A 414 5.57 -1.47 11.26
CA MET A 414 4.29 -0.91 10.87
C MET A 414 3.16 -1.88 11.24
N PRO A 415 2.48 -1.67 12.37
CA PRO A 415 1.35 -2.49 12.75
C PRO A 415 0.17 -2.25 11.79
N LYS A 416 -0.64 -3.28 11.58
CA LYS A 416 -1.87 -3.22 10.78
C LYS A 416 -1.66 -2.69 9.35
N ALA A 417 -0.53 -3.06 8.72
CA ALA A 417 -0.18 -2.59 7.38
C ALA A 417 -1.16 -3.09 6.30
N TYR A 418 -1.69 -4.29 6.46
CA TYR A 418 -2.60 -4.91 5.50
C TYR A 418 -3.83 -5.49 6.19
N PRO A 419 -5.06 -5.17 5.74
CA PRO A 419 -6.24 -5.91 6.15
C PRO A 419 -6.07 -7.40 5.85
N TYR A 420 -6.43 -8.24 6.81
CA TYR A 420 -6.34 -9.68 6.72
C TYR A 420 -7.71 -10.25 6.37
N TYR A 421 -7.80 -10.96 5.25
CA TYR A 421 -9.07 -11.47 4.74
C TYR A 421 -9.20 -12.96 5.04
N ASP A 422 -9.95 -13.30 6.08
CA ASP A 422 -10.39 -14.66 6.37
C ASP A 422 -11.79 -14.95 5.80
N ALA A 423 -12.33 -16.11 6.10
CA ALA A 423 -13.65 -16.51 5.59
C ALA A 423 -14.80 -15.60 6.09
N ASP A 424 -14.63 -14.95 7.23
CA ASP A 424 -15.66 -14.18 7.91
C ASP A 424 -15.55 -12.66 7.70
N TYR A 425 -14.42 -12.18 7.16
CA TYR A 425 -14.14 -10.75 7.10
C TYR A 425 -15.23 -9.91 6.40
N LYS A 426 -15.77 -10.39 5.28
CA LYS A 426 -16.83 -9.67 4.53
C LYS A 426 -18.07 -9.46 5.38
N ARG A 427 -18.52 -10.53 6.04
CA ARG A 427 -19.67 -10.48 6.94
C ARG A 427 -19.40 -9.51 8.10
N ASN A 428 -18.22 -9.58 8.71
CA ASN A 428 -17.86 -8.73 9.82
C ASN A 428 -17.79 -7.25 9.41
N VAL A 429 -17.14 -6.93 8.29
CA VAL A 429 -17.09 -5.55 7.77
C VAL A 429 -18.50 -5.02 7.48
N GLU A 430 -19.36 -5.81 6.82
CA GLU A 430 -20.74 -5.39 6.53
C GLU A 430 -21.57 -5.20 7.79
N THR A 431 -21.41 -6.08 8.79
CA THR A 431 -22.05 -5.94 10.11
C THR A 431 -21.65 -4.62 10.78
N LEU A 432 -20.34 -4.29 10.80
CA LEU A 432 -19.84 -3.06 11.41
C LEU A 432 -20.33 -1.82 10.65
N ARG A 433 -20.27 -1.86 9.32
CA ARG A 433 -20.75 -0.78 8.46
C ARG A 433 -22.23 -0.50 8.69
N ALA A 434 -23.08 -1.53 8.56
CA ALA A 434 -24.51 -1.38 8.72
C ALA A 434 -24.88 -0.85 10.11
N TRP A 435 -24.16 -1.31 11.14
CA TRP A 435 -24.39 -0.82 12.50
C TRP A 435 -23.98 0.65 12.67
N LEU A 436 -22.82 1.05 12.16
CA LEU A 436 -22.35 2.45 12.20
C LEU A 436 -23.32 3.36 11.45
N ASP A 437 -23.74 2.99 10.25
CA ASP A 437 -24.68 3.77 9.44
C ASP A 437 -26.01 4.00 10.17
N ALA A 438 -26.49 3.00 10.91
CA ALA A 438 -27.75 3.07 11.65
C ALA A 438 -27.66 3.78 13.00
N ASN A 439 -26.50 3.74 13.68
CA ASN A 439 -26.38 4.14 15.08
C ASN A 439 -25.43 5.31 15.33
N VAL A 440 -24.53 5.64 14.37
CA VAL A 440 -23.58 6.76 14.48
C VAL A 440 -23.39 7.40 13.10
N ALA A 441 -24.44 7.91 12.54
CA ALA A 441 -24.59 8.29 11.12
C ALA A 441 -23.62 9.37 10.60
N ASN A 442 -22.90 10.08 11.47
CA ASN A 442 -21.90 11.11 11.12
C ASN A 442 -20.46 10.65 11.34
N VAL A 443 -20.23 9.34 11.42
CA VAL A 443 -18.89 8.75 11.43
C VAL A 443 -18.64 8.07 10.09
N TYR A 444 -17.58 8.50 9.40
CA TYR A 444 -17.28 8.11 8.02
C TYR A 444 -15.93 7.37 7.97
N PRO A 445 -15.93 6.03 7.93
CA PRO A 445 -14.70 5.26 7.72
C PRO A 445 -14.18 5.47 6.30
N VAL A 446 -12.87 5.78 6.15
CA VAL A 446 -12.20 6.01 4.87
C VAL A 446 -10.83 5.31 4.81
N GLY A 447 -10.31 5.14 3.60
CA GLY A 447 -8.97 4.62 3.39
C GLY A 447 -8.86 3.11 3.61
N ARG A 448 -7.61 2.62 3.71
CA ARG A 448 -7.32 1.18 3.79
C ARG A 448 -7.84 0.55 5.08
N ASN A 449 -7.40 1.07 6.22
CA ASN A 449 -7.69 0.47 7.52
C ASN A 449 -9.07 0.88 8.05
N GLY A 450 -9.53 2.11 7.77
CA GLY A 450 -10.86 2.57 8.14
C GLY A 450 -11.97 1.77 7.47
N MET A 451 -11.74 1.29 6.27
CA MET A 451 -12.69 0.46 5.53
C MET A 451 -12.37 -1.04 5.58
N HIS A 452 -11.30 -1.43 6.25
CA HIS A 452 -10.76 -2.79 6.23
C HIS A 452 -10.65 -3.34 4.79
N ARG A 453 -10.10 -2.54 3.88
CA ARG A 453 -9.95 -2.84 2.45
C ARG A 453 -8.50 -2.70 1.99
N TYR A 454 -8.09 -3.52 1.02
CA TYR A 454 -6.76 -3.45 0.43
C TYR A 454 -6.65 -2.29 -0.57
N ASN A 455 -6.97 -1.08 -0.11
CA ASN A 455 -6.85 0.14 -0.87
C ASN A 455 -5.39 0.52 -1.06
N ASN A 456 -5.00 0.93 -2.27
CA ASN A 456 -3.75 1.65 -2.48
C ASN A 456 -3.93 3.11 -2.04
N GLN A 457 -2.84 3.89 -2.12
CA GLN A 457 -2.82 5.29 -1.74
C GLN A 457 -3.90 6.10 -2.48
N ASP A 458 -4.00 5.99 -3.78
CA ASP A 458 -4.97 6.69 -4.63
C ASP A 458 -6.42 6.36 -4.28
N HIS A 459 -6.74 5.07 -4.03
CA HIS A 459 -8.08 4.68 -3.59
C HIS A 459 -8.39 5.23 -2.19
N SER A 460 -7.40 5.24 -1.30
CA SER A 460 -7.56 5.82 0.04
C SER A 460 -7.86 7.32 -0.03
N MET A 461 -7.17 8.05 -0.90
CA MET A 461 -7.43 9.46 -1.18
C MET A 461 -8.82 9.67 -1.78
N TYR A 462 -9.18 8.86 -2.77
CA TYR A 462 -10.45 9.00 -3.47
C TYR A 462 -11.65 8.72 -2.56
N THR A 463 -11.55 7.77 -1.63
CA THR A 463 -12.59 7.56 -0.60
C THR A 463 -12.79 8.80 0.27
N ALA A 464 -11.72 9.51 0.60
CA ALA A 464 -11.77 10.74 1.39
C ALA A 464 -12.38 11.90 0.60
N MET A 465 -12.02 12.08 -0.67
CA MET A 465 -12.61 13.09 -1.55
C MET A 465 -14.13 12.92 -1.66
N LEU A 466 -14.60 11.70 -1.98
CA LEU A 466 -16.03 11.40 -2.07
C LEU A 466 -16.76 11.59 -0.72
N THR A 467 -16.09 11.30 0.39
CA THR A 467 -16.67 11.54 1.73
C THR A 467 -16.84 13.03 1.99
N VAL A 468 -15.87 13.87 1.63
CA VAL A 468 -16.00 15.33 1.75
C VAL A 468 -17.12 15.85 0.84
N GLU A 469 -17.24 15.36 -0.39
CA GLU A 469 -18.36 15.73 -1.28
C GLU A 469 -19.72 15.31 -0.68
N ASN A 470 -19.80 14.14 -0.05
CA ASN A 470 -21.02 13.71 0.65
C ASN A 470 -21.36 14.60 1.84
N LEU A 471 -20.37 15.07 2.58
CA LEU A 471 -20.59 16.07 3.66
C LEU A 471 -21.13 17.40 3.10
N MET A 472 -20.85 17.72 1.86
CA MET A 472 -21.38 18.90 1.15
C MET A 472 -22.71 18.64 0.43
N GLY A 473 -23.32 17.49 0.63
CA GLY A 473 -24.66 17.16 0.11
C GLY A 473 -24.69 16.26 -1.12
N ALA A 474 -23.55 15.73 -1.55
CA ALA A 474 -23.53 14.65 -2.54
C ALA A 474 -23.96 13.31 -1.92
N SER A 475 -24.10 12.27 -2.75
CA SER A 475 -24.54 10.93 -2.32
C SER A 475 -23.76 9.81 -3.01
N HIS A 476 -22.43 9.86 -2.91
CA HIS A 476 -21.56 8.83 -3.48
C HIS A 476 -21.54 7.58 -2.62
N ASP A 477 -21.53 6.41 -3.24
CA ASP A 477 -21.20 5.16 -2.53
C ASP A 477 -19.67 5.03 -2.39
N VAL A 478 -19.14 5.55 -1.27
CA VAL A 478 -17.72 5.51 -0.94
C VAL A 478 -17.20 4.06 -0.84
N TRP A 479 -18.05 3.12 -0.46
CA TRP A 479 -17.71 1.71 -0.36
C TRP A 479 -17.59 1.00 -1.72
N SER A 480 -18.03 1.61 -2.81
CA SER A 480 -17.84 1.10 -4.17
C SER A 480 -16.46 1.39 -4.74
N VAL A 481 -15.68 2.28 -4.14
CA VAL A 481 -14.29 2.59 -4.54
C VAL A 481 -13.45 1.32 -4.48
N ASN A 482 -12.52 1.15 -5.40
CA ASN A 482 -11.68 -0.04 -5.57
C ASN A 482 -12.42 -1.27 -6.16
N VAL A 483 -13.43 -1.05 -6.95
CA VAL A 483 -14.17 -2.11 -7.69
C VAL A 483 -13.41 -2.52 -8.97
N GLU A 484 -12.23 -1.95 -9.24
CA GLU A 484 -11.47 -2.29 -10.44
C GLU A 484 -10.99 -3.74 -10.42
N GLU A 485 -11.51 -4.55 -11.32
CA GLU A 485 -11.10 -5.94 -11.57
C GLU A 485 -9.68 -6.05 -12.18
N GLU A 486 -9.00 -4.93 -12.44
CA GLU A 486 -7.74 -4.89 -13.18
C GLU A 486 -6.55 -4.61 -12.27
N TYR A 487 -5.44 -5.30 -12.59
CA TYR A 487 -4.18 -5.06 -11.91
C TYR A 487 -3.71 -3.61 -12.14
N HIS A 488 -3.45 -2.87 -11.07
CA HIS A 488 -3.15 -1.43 -11.09
C HIS A 488 -1.92 -1.05 -11.93
N GLU A 489 -1.05 -2.01 -12.16
CA GLU A 489 0.16 -1.85 -12.96
C GLU A 489 -0.04 -2.11 -14.46
N GLU A 490 -1.27 -2.45 -14.88
CA GLU A 490 -1.58 -2.78 -16.26
C GLU A 490 -2.26 -1.62 -16.96
N MET A 491 -1.68 -1.15 -18.08
CA MET A 491 -2.33 -0.19 -18.97
C MET A 491 -3.14 -0.93 -20.03
N LYS A 492 -4.43 -0.62 -20.14
CA LYS A 492 -5.20 -0.98 -21.35
C LYS A 492 -4.76 -0.08 -22.50
N ALA A 493 -4.55 -0.68 -23.68
CA ALA A 493 -4.43 0.09 -24.90
C ALA A 493 -5.77 0.81 -25.16
N THR A 494 -5.80 2.13 -24.95
CA THR A 494 -6.93 2.97 -25.34
C THR A 494 -6.95 3.14 -26.85
N GLY A 495 -7.83 2.41 -27.53
CA GLY A 495 -8.16 2.66 -28.94
C GLY A 495 -9.65 3.04 -29.06
N PRO A 496 -10.05 3.86 -30.05
CA PRO A 496 -11.46 4.17 -30.28
C PRO A 496 -12.20 2.88 -30.66
N GLY A 497 -13.10 2.39 -29.78
CA GLY A 497 -13.91 1.19 -30.02
C GLY A 497 -13.89 0.13 -28.91
N ALA A 498 -13.26 0.38 -27.77
CA ALA A 498 -13.36 -0.55 -26.64
C ALA A 498 -14.79 -0.53 -26.05
N PRO A 499 -15.46 -1.68 -25.89
CA PRO A 499 -16.80 -1.73 -25.30
C PRO A 499 -16.72 -1.31 -23.83
N GLN A 500 -17.49 -0.29 -23.46
CA GLN A 500 -17.81 -0.01 -22.07
C GLN A 500 -18.75 -1.12 -21.59
N GLY A 501 -18.24 -2.06 -20.82
CA GLY A 501 -19.09 -3.03 -20.13
C GLY A 501 -19.89 -2.35 -19.02
N PRO A 502 -21.09 -2.85 -18.70
CA PRO A 502 -21.93 -2.27 -17.65
C PRO A 502 -21.21 -2.35 -16.30
N ALA A 503 -21.35 -1.27 -15.51
CA ALA A 503 -20.96 -1.24 -14.11
C ALA A 503 -21.73 -2.33 -13.34
N GLY A 504 -21.14 -3.49 -13.21
CA GLY A 504 -21.68 -4.64 -12.49
C GLY A 504 -20.78 -4.96 -11.30
N ALA A 505 -21.40 -5.09 -10.14
CA ALA A 505 -20.80 -5.40 -8.86
C ALA A 505 -19.80 -6.57 -8.95
N GLY A 506 -18.51 -6.25 -9.08
CA GLY A 506 -17.38 -7.18 -8.99
C GLY A 506 -16.48 -6.70 -7.87
N SER A 507 -16.24 -7.55 -6.89
CA SER A 507 -15.34 -7.29 -5.78
C SER A 507 -13.98 -6.83 -6.32
N GLY A 508 -13.57 -5.64 -5.92
CA GLY A 508 -12.25 -5.08 -6.17
C GLY A 508 -11.12 -6.02 -5.75
N ARG A 509 -9.88 -5.59 -5.86
CA ARG A 509 -8.65 -6.30 -5.48
C ARG A 509 -8.74 -6.93 -4.10
N ASP A 510 -9.40 -8.07 -4.00
CA ASP A 510 -9.41 -8.83 -2.76
C ASP A 510 -8.03 -9.51 -2.59
N ALA A 511 -7.42 -9.33 -1.43
CA ALA A 511 -6.36 -10.22 -0.97
C ALA A 511 -6.91 -11.66 -0.89
N PRO A 512 -6.06 -12.70 -0.87
CA PRO A 512 -6.57 -14.06 -0.72
C PRO A 512 -7.35 -14.19 0.57
N VAL A 513 -8.40 -15.00 0.55
CA VAL A 513 -9.06 -15.42 1.80
C VAL A 513 -8.10 -16.33 2.54
N LEU A 514 -7.75 -15.94 3.76
CA LEU A 514 -6.76 -16.57 4.59
C LEU A 514 -7.42 -17.45 5.67
N PRO A 515 -6.71 -18.43 6.23
CA PRO A 515 -7.21 -19.19 7.39
C PRO A 515 -7.49 -18.26 8.57
N LYS A 516 -8.50 -18.60 9.38
CA LYS A 516 -8.80 -17.84 10.59
C LYS A 516 -7.62 -17.91 11.57
N ARG A 517 -7.13 -16.75 11.99
CA ARG A 517 -6.01 -16.69 12.94
C ARG A 517 -6.49 -17.11 14.34
N ALA A 518 -5.79 -18.05 14.98
CA ALA A 518 -6.01 -18.32 16.38
C ALA A 518 -5.58 -17.09 17.20
N LYS A 519 -6.43 -16.62 18.13
CA LYS A 519 -6.08 -15.51 19.02
C LYS A 519 -4.91 -15.95 19.92
N ALA A 520 -3.81 -15.19 19.89
CA ALA A 520 -2.74 -15.36 20.88
C ALA A 520 -3.32 -14.94 22.23
N GLY A 521 -3.52 -15.91 23.15
CA GLY A 521 -3.87 -15.61 24.54
C GLY A 521 -5.21 -16.16 25.04
N ALA A 522 -5.50 -17.44 24.78
CA ALA A 522 -6.42 -18.24 25.59
C ALA A 522 -5.66 -19.49 26.05
N ALA A 523 -4.69 -19.29 26.95
CA ALA A 523 -4.08 -20.35 27.77
C ALA A 523 -3.82 -19.77 29.15
#